data_bbfdc991d4bbcf4fefd61ebf2deca2e9
#
_entry.id   bbfdc991d4bbcf4fefd61ebf2deca2e9
#
_cell.length_a   1.000
_cell.length_b   1.000
_cell.length_c   1.000
_cell.angle_alpha   90.00
_cell.angle_beta   90.00
_cell.angle_gamma   90.00
#
_symmetry.space_group_name_H-M   'P 1'
#
loop_
_entity.id
_entity.type
_entity.pdbx_description
1 polymer ?
#
loop_
_entity_poly.entity_id
_entity_poly.type
_entity_poly.pdbx_seq_one_letter_code
_entity_poly.pdbx_strand_id
1 'polypeptide(L)'
;MRTEKAPAVQQGSEWKAIDESVRCGKNLAVFYAPINADYTKPFNETYNTAEYRNMLAWKSICDKLFVWLYQTNFSHYLYPYNSLLTMGDRYKTVAKCGAEFIFDQNQWDQKVKTGFHRLKAWMGAKLAWNVNSDYNKLLDEYFDGYFGAAAEPMRQLYDQITYRMEQLSDGTMEGGIYYNVNQQKFFTKAMLDGWIELIDRAYASVEIYKQIDPQLYRKITDRIRIESIAVRYMRLELYSGRFSARQLTDERVAFRNDCLRLGVDMYAEQVSLSTIFQSWGLQ
;
A
#
# COMPACT_ATOMS: atom_id res chain seq x y z
N MET A 1 0.87 21.86 14.73
CA MET A 1 -0.60 21.94 14.82
C MET A 1 -1.15 21.02 13.72
N ARG A 2 -1.76 19.90 14.08
CA ARG A 2 -2.53 19.07 13.13
C ARG A 2 -3.92 19.71 13.05
N THR A 3 -4.24 20.32 11.94
CA THR A 3 -5.62 20.72 11.65
C THR A 3 -6.06 19.94 10.43
N GLU A 4 -7.13 19.21 10.54
CA GLU A 4 -7.70 18.41 9.46
C GLU A 4 -8.32 19.29 8.36
N LYS A 5 -8.65 20.54 8.69
CA LYS A 5 -9.31 21.49 7.78
C LYS A 5 -8.59 22.81 7.76
N ALA A 6 -8.41 23.37 6.58
CA ALA A 6 -7.98 24.74 6.44
C ALA A 6 -9.09 25.71 6.90
N PRO A 7 -8.77 26.83 7.53
CA PRO A 7 -9.73 27.89 7.85
C PRO A 7 -10.15 28.61 6.57
N ALA A 8 -10.98 27.96 5.78
CA ALA A 8 -11.39 28.42 4.46
C ALA A 8 -12.90 28.24 4.26
N VAL A 9 -13.47 29.09 3.44
CA VAL A 9 -14.85 29.03 2.97
C VAL A 9 -14.89 28.90 1.47
N GLN A 10 -15.92 28.22 0.96
CA GLN A 10 -16.17 28.17 -0.47
C GLN A 10 -16.81 29.48 -0.94
N GLN A 11 -16.19 30.12 -1.92
CA GLN A 11 -16.71 31.30 -2.61
C GLN A 11 -16.82 30.94 -4.10
N GLY A 12 -18.04 30.62 -4.56
CA GLY A 12 -18.24 30.10 -5.92
C GLY A 12 -17.56 28.74 -6.11
N SER A 13 -16.65 28.65 -7.06
CA SER A 13 -15.82 27.47 -7.34
C SER A 13 -14.49 27.45 -6.58
N GLU A 14 -14.17 28.52 -5.82
CA GLU A 14 -12.87 28.67 -5.15
C GLU A 14 -13.01 28.52 -3.64
N TRP A 15 -11.97 27.96 -3.03
CA TRP A 15 -11.78 27.97 -1.57
C TRP A 15 -10.85 29.10 -1.18
N LYS A 16 -11.32 29.98 -0.30
CA LYS A 16 -10.57 31.13 0.20
C LYS A 16 -10.49 31.10 1.71
N ALA A 17 -9.46 31.72 2.28
CA ALA A 17 -9.38 31.90 3.72
C ALA A 17 -10.66 32.58 4.25
N ILE A 18 -11.13 32.15 5.43
CA ILE A 18 -12.31 32.73 6.10
C ILE A 18 -12.11 34.23 6.29
N ASP A 19 -10.90 34.62 6.64
CA ASP A 19 -10.47 35.99 6.78
C ASP A 19 -9.24 36.20 5.89
N GLU A 20 -9.32 37.15 4.94
CA GLU A 20 -8.24 37.44 4.00
C GLU A 20 -6.98 37.99 4.68
N SER A 21 -7.06 38.48 5.92
CA SER A 21 -5.90 38.87 6.72
C SER A 21 -5.14 37.70 7.31
N VAL A 22 -5.77 36.52 7.40
CA VAL A 22 -5.12 35.31 7.95
C VAL A 22 -4.04 34.81 7.01
N ARG A 23 -2.82 34.81 7.49
CA ARG A 23 -1.64 34.24 6.79
C ARG A 23 -0.76 33.49 7.76
N CYS A 24 -0.11 32.45 7.28
CA CYS A 24 0.97 31.79 8.01
C CYS A 24 2.19 32.72 8.08
N GLY A 25 2.89 32.69 9.19
CA GLY A 25 4.18 33.39 9.29
C GLY A 25 5.20 32.79 8.31
N LYS A 26 6.12 33.58 7.79
CA LYS A 26 7.13 33.19 6.78
C LYS A 26 7.96 31.97 7.15
N ASN A 27 8.13 31.69 8.44
CA ASN A 27 8.91 30.56 8.95
C ASN A 27 8.04 29.35 9.31
N LEU A 28 6.75 29.38 9.00
CA LEU A 28 5.83 28.29 9.24
C LEU A 28 5.58 27.50 7.93
N ALA A 29 5.52 26.17 8.04
CA ALA A 29 4.98 25.30 7.03
C ALA A 29 3.73 24.60 7.57
N VAL A 30 2.72 24.46 6.76
CA VAL A 30 1.58 23.59 7.09
C VAL A 30 1.92 22.18 6.63
N PHE A 31 1.80 21.22 7.54
CA PHE A 31 1.91 19.79 7.21
C PHE A 31 0.51 19.19 7.22
N TYR A 32 -0.11 19.18 6.05
CA TYR A 32 -1.47 18.69 5.86
C TYR A 32 -1.51 17.18 5.65
N ALA A 33 -2.36 16.50 6.39
CA ALA A 33 -2.55 15.05 6.31
C ALA A 33 -4.00 14.73 5.89
N PRO A 34 -4.26 14.35 4.63
CA PRO A 34 -5.58 13.95 4.15
C PRO A 34 -5.94 12.54 4.65
N ILE A 35 -6.13 12.38 5.96
CA ILE A 35 -6.33 11.09 6.62
C ILE A 35 -7.66 10.42 6.25
N ASN A 36 -8.68 11.22 5.89
CA ASN A 36 -10.01 10.71 5.54
C ASN A 36 -10.17 10.44 4.04
N ALA A 37 -9.08 10.57 3.26
CA ALA A 37 -9.12 10.33 1.82
C ALA A 37 -9.33 8.86 1.49
N ASP A 38 -10.03 8.62 0.39
CA ASP A 38 -10.00 7.33 -0.32
C ASP A 38 -8.77 7.29 -1.23
N TYR A 39 -7.75 6.54 -0.81
CA TYR A 39 -6.48 6.42 -1.52
C TYR A 39 -6.56 5.53 -2.77
N THR A 40 -7.68 4.87 -3.01
CA THR A 40 -7.94 4.14 -4.27
C THR A 40 -8.43 5.08 -5.38
N LYS A 41 -8.73 6.33 -5.05
CA LYS A 41 -9.25 7.37 -5.95
C LYS A 41 -8.28 8.54 -6.08
N PRO A 42 -8.28 9.27 -7.20
CA PRO A 42 -7.48 10.49 -7.35
C PRO A 42 -7.98 11.61 -6.41
N PHE A 43 -7.13 12.61 -6.21
CA PHE A 43 -7.48 13.84 -5.48
C PHE A 43 -7.86 14.92 -6.49
N ASN A 44 -9.16 15.18 -6.64
CA ASN A 44 -9.68 16.16 -7.61
C ASN A 44 -11.10 16.60 -7.24
N GLU A 45 -11.75 17.36 -8.12
CA GLU A 45 -13.12 17.87 -7.91
C GLU A 45 -14.22 16.78 -8.00
N THR A 46 -13.89 15.56 -8.40
CA THR A 46 -14.83 14.43 -8.47
C THR A 46 -14.66 13.49 -7.28
N TYR A 47 -13.41 13.22 -6.90
CA TYR A 47 -13.04 12.30 -5.83
C TYR A 47 -12.17 13.01 -4.81
N ASN A 48 -12.31 12.64 -3.52
CA ASN A 48 -11.55 13.30 -2.45
C ASN A 48 -11.65 14.83 -2.49
N THR A 49 -12.81 15.35 -2.88
CA THR A 49 -13.05 16.77 -3.14
C THR A 49 -12.71 17.63 -1.94
N ALA A 50 -13.09 17.20 -0.74
CA ALA A 50 -12.81 17.94 0.50
C ALA A 50 -11.30 18.04 0.76
N GLU A 51 -10.57 16.93 0.59
CA GLU A 51 -9.14 16.86 0.80
C GLU A 51 -8.37 17.69 -0.24
N TYR A 52 -8.79 17.61 -1.50
CA TYR A 52 -8.23 18.41 -2.58
C TYR A 52 -8.41 19.91 -2.32
N ARG A 53 -9.62 20.33 -1.98
CA ARG A 53 -9.95 21.75 -1.70
C ARG A 53 -9.26 22.24 -0.43
N ASN A 54 -9.12 21.41 0.59
CA ASN A 54 -8.35 21.75 1.79
C ASN A 54 -6.88 22.02 1.48
N MET A 55 -6.24 21.24 0.60
CA MET A 55 -4.87 21.54 0.16
C MET A 55 -4.76 22.91 -0.51
N LEU A 56 -5.69 23.23 -1.43
CA LEU A 56 -5.72 24.54 -2.08
C LEU A 56 -5.95 25.68 -1.07
N ALA A 57 -6.87 25.48 -0.12
CA ALA A 57 -7.15 26.49 0.92
C ALA A 57 -5.93 26.72 1.83
N TRP A 58 -5.23 25.68 2.25
CA TRP A 58 -3.99 25.84 3.02
C TRP A 58 -2.91 26.55 2.22
N LYS A 59 -2.74 26.21 0.95
CA LYS A 59 -1.75 26.90 0.08
C LYS A 59 -2.08 28.38 -0.12
N SER A 60 -3.36 28.76 -0.10
CA SER A 60 -3.76 30.17 -0.28
C SER A 60 -3.34 31.08 0.90
N ILE A 61 -3.09 30.52 2.09
CA ILE A 61 -2.72 31.26 3.29
C ILE A 61 -1.33 30.93 3.84
N CYS A 62 -0.63 30.00 3.21
CA CYS A 62 0.68 29.49 3.66
C CYS A 62 1.64 29.42 2.48
N ASP A 63 2.85 29.99 2.64
CA ASP A 63 3.89 29.93 1.61
C ASP A 63 4.44 28.51 1.41
N LYS A 64 4.47 27.69 2.49
CA LYS A 64 5.05 26.34 2.49
C LYS A 64 4.00 25.31 2.86
N LEU A 65 3.65 24.47 1.91
CA LEU A 65 2.76 23.33 2.10
C LEU A 65 3.56 22.03 2.03
N PHE A 66 3.46 21.22 3.08
CA PHE A 66 3.95 19.84 3.13
C PHE A 66 2.74 18.92 3.23
N VAL A 67 2.81 17.74 2.59
CA VAL A 67 1.68 16.81 2.56
C VAL A 67 2.12 15.45 3.12
N TRP A 68 1.30 14.91 4.01
CA TRP A 68 1.47 13.59 4.60
C TRP A 68 0.47 12.62 3.97
N LEU A 69 0.94 11.74 3.11
CA LEU A 69 0.13 10.73 2.44
C LEU A 69 0.22 9.39 3.17
N TYR A 70 -0.73 8.50 2.85
CA TYR A 70 -0.82 7.17 3.43
C TYR A 70 -0.84 6.09 2.34
N GLN A 71 -0.06 5.01 2.52
CA GLN A 71 0.15 3.98 1.50
C GLN A 71 -0.26 2.57 1.98
N THR A 72 -0.95 2.46 3.11
CA THR A 72 -1.36 1.18 3.68
C THR A 72 -2.72 1.28 4.37
N ASN A 73 -3.35 0.13 4.56
CA ASN A 73 -4.47 -0.01 5.48
C ASN A 73 -3.92 -0.38 6.86
N PHE A 74 -4.08 0.49 7.84
CA PHE A 74 -3.54 0.31 9.19
C PHE A 74 -4.27 -0.76 10.00
N SER A 75 -5.52 -1.09 9.65
CA SER A 75 -6.25 -2.20 10.28
C SER A 75 -5.85 -3.57 9.75
N HIS A 76 -5.21 -3.66 8.56
CA HIS A 76 -4.97 -4.93 7.88
C HIS A 76 -3.69 -4.90 7.03
N TYR A 77 -2.51 -5.02 7.64
CA TYR A 77 -1.23 -5.03 6.92
C TYR A 77 -1.04 -6.23 5.98
N LEU A 78 -1.73 -7.34 6.27
CA LEU A 78 -1.64 -8.57 5.48
C LEU A 78 -2.76 -8.70 4.43
N TYR A 79 -3.36 -7.57 4.05
CA TYR A 79 -4.32 -7.49 2.95
C TYR A 79 -3.87 -6.48 1.90
N PRO A 80 -4.25 -6.66 0.64
CA PRO A 80 -3.95 -5.68 -0.39
C PRO A 80 -4.54 -4.31 -0.06
N TYR A 81 -3.77 -3.26 -0.32
CA TYR A 81 -4.22 -1.88 -0.26
C TYR A 81 -3.81 -1.13 -1.51
N ASN A 82 -4.80 -0.74 -2.29
CA ASN A 82 -4.58 -0.15 -3.60
C ASN A 82 -4.35 1.36 -3.51
N SER A 83 -3.16 1.76 -3.13
CA SER A 83 -2.72 3.16 -3.24
C SER A 83 -1.81 3.40 -4.46
N LEU A 84 -1.41 2.33 -5.17
CA LEU A 84 -0.47 2.42 -6.29
C LEU A 84 -1.13 2.95 -7.56
N LEU A 85 -2.32 2.47 -7.96
CA LEU A 85 -2.97 2.88 -9.21
C LEU A 85 -3.14 4.39 -9.35
N THR A 86 -3.44 5.07 -8.26
CA THR A 86 -3.65 6.52 -8.27
C THR A 86 -2.42 7.32 -7.81
N MET A 87 -1.32 6.63 -7.49
CA MET A 87 -0.13 7.28 -6.93
C MET A 87 0.44 8.34 -7.88
N GLY A 88 0.59 8.04 -9.17
CA GLY A 88 1.10 8.98 -10.16
C GLY A 88 0.27 10.26 -10.24
N ASP A 89 -1.05 10.13 -10.36
CA ASP A 89 -1.96 11.27 -10.42
C ASP A 89 -2.01 12.04 -9.10
N ARG A 90 -1.96 11.34 -7.98
CA ARG A 90 -1.92 11.95 -6.65
C ARG A 90 -0.67 12.80 -6.46
N TYR A 91 0.51 12.33 -6.85
CA TYR A 91 1.75 13.10 -6.78
C TYR A 91 1.71 14.34 -7.68
N LYS A 92 1.20 14.22 -8.91
CA LYS A 92 0.98 15.35 -9.82
C LYS A 92 0.03 16.38 -9.21
N THR A 93 -1.08 15.92 -8.61
CA THR A 93 -2.06 16.80 -7.97
C THR A 93 -1.47 17.52 -6.77
N VAL A 94 -0.77 16.81 -5.89
CA VAL A 94 -0.12 17.38 -4.70
C VAL A 94 0.92 18.44 -5.10
N ALA A 95 1.73 18.14 -6.12
CA ALA A 95 2.69 19.11 -6.67
C ALA A 95 1.98 20.34 -7.29
N LYS A 96 0.88 20.11 -8.06
CA LYS A 96 0.06 21.18 -8.63
C LYS A 96 -0.58 22.08 -7.56
N CYS A 97 -0.94 21.52 -6.41
CA CYS A 97 -1.40 22.28 -5.24
C CYS A 97 -0.27 23.06 -4.56
N GLY A 98 0.96 23.00 -5.05
CA GLY A 98 2.11 23.76 -4.54
C GLY A 98 2.75 23.14 -3.31
N ALA A 99 2.62 21.84 -3.09
CA ALA A 99 3.37 21.18 -2.03
C ALA A 99 4.86 21.09 -2.39
N GLU A 100 5.71 21.37 -1.40
CA GLU A 100 7.17 21.36 -1.53
C GLU A 100 7.80 20.09 -0.93
N PHE A 101 7.03 19.34 -0.13
CA PHE A 101 7.48 18.13 0.54
C PHE A 101 6.32 17.15 0.67
N ILE A 102 6.63 15.86 0.45
CA ILE A 102 5.70 14.74 0.65
C ILE A 102 6.32 13.77 1.64
N PHE A 103 5.54 13.35 2.63
CA PHE A 103 5.85 12.21 3.49
C PHE A 103 4.82 11.11 3.23
N ASP A 104 5.30 9.94 2.76
CA ASP A 104 4.46 8.76 2.54
C ASP A 104 4.55 7.81 3.73
N GLN A 105 3.51 7.75 4.55
CA GLN A 105 3.43 6.80 5.64
C GLN A 105 2.98 5.43 5.14
N ASN A 106 3.77 4.43 5.49
CA ASN A 106 3.47 3.02 5.26
C ASN A 106 3.28 2.28 6.60
N GLN A 107 3.45 0.95 6.61
CA GLN A 107 3.45 0.08 7.80
C GLN A 107 4.61 0.47 8.73
N TRP A 108 4.44 1.51 9.53
CA TRP A 108 5.54 2.21 10.23
C TRP A 108 6.13 1.37 11.39
N ASP A 109 5.31 0.55 12.05
CA ASP A 109 5.66 -0.24 13.22
C ASP A 109 6.06 -1.69 12.89
N GLN A 110 6.03 -2.09 11.62
CA GLN A 110 6.45 -3.41 11.15
C GLN A 110 7.91 -3.42 10.68
N LYS A 111 8.71 -4.39 11.14
CA LYS A 111 10.13 -4.50 10.76
C LYS A 111 10.30 -4.81 9.28
N VAL A 112 9.63 -5.84 8.78
CA VAL A 112 9.61 -6.19 7.36
C VAL A 112 8.21 -6.05 6.82
N LYS A 113 8.05 -5.16 5.89
CA LYS A 113 6.76 -4.73 5.35
C LYS A 113 6.34 -5.60 4.16
N THR A 114 5.04 -5.83 4.04
CA THR A 114 4.39 -6.69 3.03
C THR A 114 3.53 -5.87 2.06
N GLY A 115 2.88 -6.52 1.09
CA GLY A 115 1.94 -5.87 0.20
C GLY A 115 2.58 -4.88 -0.75
N PHE A 116 3.67 -5.27 -1.38
CA PHE A 116 4.44 -4.44 -2.32
C PHE A 116 4.93 -3.11 -1.72
N HIS A 117 5.17 -3.09 -0.39
CA HIS A 117 5.63 -1.89 0.28
C HIS A 117 6.92 -1.32 -0.33
N ARG A 118 7.88 -2.17 -0.70
CA ARG A 118 9.15 -1.72 -1.31
C ARG A 118 8.92 -1.07 -2.67
N LEU A 119 7.96 -1.58 -3.46
CA LEU A 119 7.51 -0.94 -4.68
C LEU A 119 6.90 0.43 -4.38
N LYS A 120 6.01 0.54 -3.39
CA LYS A 120 5.40 1.81 -2.99
C LYS A 120 6.45 2.85 -2.60
N ALA A 121 7.43 2.47 -1.79
CA ALA A 121 8.50 3.37 -1.37
C ALA A 121 9.39 3.81 -2.54
N TRP A 122 9.72 2.88 -3.45
CA TRP A 122 10.53 3.17 -4.62
C TRP A 122 9.78 4.08 -5.62
N MET A 123 8.52 3.77 -5.92
CA MET A 123 7.66 4.58 -6.78
C MET A 123 7.48 5.99 -6.19
N GLY A 124 7.19 6.09 -4.88
CA GLY A 124 7.03 7.37 -4.20
C GLY A 124 8.29 8.23 -4.30
N ALA A 125 9.48 7.65 -4.09
CA ALA A 125 10.75 8.37 -4.23
C ALA A 125 10.99 8.87 -5.66
N LYS A 126 10.71 8.05 -6.69
CA LYS A 126 10.84 8.43 -8.10
C LYS A 126 9.87 9.54 -8.48
N LEU A 127 8.61 9.41 -8.07
CA LEU A 127 7.56 10.39 -8.36
C LEU A 127 7.74 11.71 -7.58
N ALA A 128 8.25 11.65 -6.34
CA ALA A 128 8.60 12.87 -5.59
C ALA A 128 9.75 13.64 -6.26
N TRP A 129 10.69 12.94 -6.88
CA TRP A 129 11.77 13.57 -7.65
C TRP A 129 11.28 14.16 -8.97
N ASN A 130 10.44 13.42 -9.71
CA ASN A 130 9.85 13.86 -10.95
C ASN A 130 8.43 13.32 -11.14
N VAL A 131 7.42 14.13 -10.85
CA VAL A 131 6.00 13.77 -10.95
C VAL A 131 5.55 13.40 -12.37
N ASN A 132 6.35 13.76 -13.40
CA ASN A 132 6.07 13.46 -14.81
C ASN A 132 6.78 12.20 -15.30
N SER A 133 7.42 11.43 -14.43
CA SER A 133 8.00 10.14 -14.80
C SER A 133 6.93 9.21 -15.38
N ASP A 134 7.33 8.40 -16.36
CA ASP A 134 6.47 7.37 -16.93
C ASP A 134 6.25 6.26 -15.88
N TYR A 135 5.01 6.19 -15.40
CA TYR A 135 4.61 5.29 -14.32
C TYR A 135 4.81 3.80 -14.69
N ASN A 136 4.43 3.41 -15.91
CA ASN A 136 4.56 2.02 -16.35
C ASN A 136 6.02 1.63 -16.54
N LYS A 137 6.83 2.52 -17.11
CA LYS A 137 8.26 2.30 -17.24
C LYS A 137 8.93 2.12 -15.87
N LEU A 138 8.52 2.90 -14.87
CA LEU A 138 9.00 2.73 -13.51
C LEU A 138 8.59 1.37 -12.92
N LEU A 139 7.35 0.91 -13.16
CA LEU A 139 6.95 -0.43 -12.75
C LEU A 139 7.82 -1.52 -13.37
N ASP A 140 8.06 -1.45 -14.69
CA ASP A 140 8.89 -2.43 -15.40
C ASP A 140 10.33 -2.43 -14.83
N GLU A 141 10.95 -1.26 -14.67
CA GLU A 141 12.27 -1.11 -14.05
C GLU A 141 12.33 -1.77 -12.65
N TYR A 142 11.28 -1.58 -11.85
CA TYR A 142 11.24 -2.17 -10.51
C TYR A 142 11.15 -3.70 -10.56
N PHE A 143 10.20 -4.24 -11.32
CA PHE A 143 9.99 -5.68 -11.36
C PHE A 143 11.22 -6.40 -11.92
N ASP A 144 11.79 -5.93 -13.02
CA ASP A 144 13.00 -6.49 -13.62
C ASP A 144 14.19 -6.41 -12.66
N GLY A 145 14.45 -5.25 -12.06
CA GLY A 145 15.58 -5.06 -11.17
C GLY A 145 15.43 -5.72 -9.80
N TYR A 146 14.19 -5.86 -9.30
CA TYR A 146 13.94 -6.40 -7.97
C TYR A 146 13.74 -7.92 -7.98
N PHE A 147 13.01 -8.45 -8.95
CA PHE A 147 12.67 -9.87 -9.02
C PHE A 147 13.47 -10.67 -10.05
N GLY A 148 14.17 -10.03 -10.99
CA GLY A 148 14.99 -10.69 -12.00
C GLY A 148 14.19 -11.74 -12.80
N ALA A 149 14.63 -13.00 -12.81
CA ALA A 149 13.90 -14.06 -13.54
C ALA A 149 12.45 -14.29 -13.04
N ALA A 150 12.09 -13.84 -11.84
CA ALA A 150 10.73 -13.90 -11.33
C ALA A 150 9.91 -12.63 -11.67
N ALA A 151 10.44 -11.69 -12.44
CA ALA A 151 9.77 -10.42 -12.71
C ALA A 151 8.39 -10.60 -13.35
N GLU A 152 8.29 -11.45 -14.36
CA GLU A 152 7.02 -11.68 -15.11
C GLU A 152 5.91 -12.23 -14.21
N PRO A 153 6.06 -13.37 -13.51
CA PRO A 153 5.00 -13.88 -12.64
C PRO A 153 4.70 -12.95 -11.45
N MET A 154 5.67 -12.24 -10.90
CA MET A 154 5.44 -11.29 -9.83
C MET A 154 4.73 -10.02 -10.32
N ARG A 155 5.00 -9.58 -11.55
CA ARG A 155 4.25 -8.50 -12.19
C ARG A 155 2.81 -8.92 -12.46
N GLN A 156 2.56 -10.12 -12.94
CA GLN A 156 1.21 -10.65 -13.12
C GLN A 156 0.45 -10.74 -11.79
N LEU A 157 1.11 -11.16 -10.71
CA LEU A 157 0.51 -11.16 -9.37
C LEU A 157 0.09 -9.74 -8.95
N TYR A 158 0.98 -8.77 -9.10
CA TYR A 158 0.70 -7.37 -8.83
C TYR A 158 -0.47 -6.85 -9.66
N ASP A 159 -0.48 -7.09 -10.96
CA ASP A 159 -1.52 -6.61 -11.88
C ASP A 159 -2.89 -7.21 -11.54
N GLN A 160 -2.95 -8.51 -11.18
CA GLN A 160 -4.20 -9.15 -10.76
C GLN A 160 -4.71 -8.62 -9.42
N ILE A 161 -3.83 -8.39 -8.45
CA ILE A 161 -4.19 -7.80 -7.17
C ILE A 161 -4.73 -6.38 -7.37
N THR A 162 -4.02 -5.53 -8.10
CA THR A 162 -4.42 -4.14 -8.34
C THR A 162 -5.70 -4.05 -9.16
N TYR A 163 -5.85 -4.88 -10.17
CA TYR A 163 -7.10 -4.97 -10.95
C TYR A 163 -8.29 -5.36 -10.07
N ARG A 164 -8.12 -6.35 -9.17
CA ARG A 164 -9.18 -6.71 -8.23
C ARG A 164 -9.53 -5.57 -7.29
N MET A 165 -8.55 -4.89 -6.74
CA MET A 165 -8.78 -3.74 -5.86
C MET A 165 -9.44 -2.58 -6.59
N GLU A 166 -9.12 -2.35 -7.86
CA GLU A 166 -9.79 -1.37 -8.71
C GLU A 166 -11.27 -1.69 -8.90
N GLN A 167 -11.60 -2.95 -9.22
CA GLN A 167 -12.99 -3.39 -9.32
C GLN A 167 -13.78 -3.18 -8.01
N LEU A 168 -13.15 -3.42 -6.86
CA LEU A 168 -13.78 -3.24 -5.55
C LEU A 168 -13.98 -1.76 -5.20
N SER A 169 -13.16 -0.86 -5.74
CA SER A 169 -13.22 0.57 -5.44
C SER A 169 -14.41 1.28 -6.11
N ASP A 170 -15.17 0.63 -6.98
CA ASP A 170 -16.35 1.19 -7.66
C ASP A 170 -17.63 1.11 -6.81
N GLY A 171 -17.52 1.50 -5.52
CA GLY A 171 -18.65 1.59 -4.59
C GLY A 171 -18.88 0.32 -3.75
N THR A 172 -18.09 -0.75 -3.97
CA THR A 172 -18.18 -1.99 -3.19
C THR A 172 -17.33 -1.93 -1.92
N MET A 173 -16.20 -1.22 -1.98
CA MET A 173 -15.25 -1.05 -0.89
C MET A 173 -14.73 0.39 -0.87
N GLU A 174 -14.65 0.97 0.31
CA GLU A 174 -13.98 2.25 0.52
C GLU A 174 -12.47 2.07 0.61
N GLY A 175 -11.70 3.01 0.06
CA GLY A 175 -10.24 3.02 0.12
C GLY A 175 -9.65 3.76 1.32
N GLY A 176 -10.41 3.86 2.41
CA GLY A 176 -9.96 4.45 3.67
C GLY A 176 -8.85 3.62 4.34
N ILE A 177 -7.97 4.29 5.05
CA ILE A 177 -6.79 3.66 5.67
C ILE A 177 -7.09 2.75 6.87
N TYR A 178 -8.35 2.67 7.31
CA TYR A 178 -8.85 1.80 8.39
C TYR A 178 -10.05 0.94 7.95
N TYR A 179 -10.31 0.83 6.65
CA TYR A 179 -11.44 0.07 6.14
C TYR A 179 -11.27 -1.44 6.38
N ASN A 180 -12.37 -2.11 6.78
CA ASN A 180 -12.34 -3.57 7.00
C ASN A 180 -12.42 -4.33 5.67
N VAL A 181 -11.31 -4.93 5.25
CA VAL A 181 -11.14 -5.63 3.97
C VAL A 181 -11.20 -7.16 4.08
N ASN A 182 -11.24 -7.76 5.27
CA ASN A 182 -11.14 -9.22 5.48
C ASN A 182 -12.44 -9.97 5.22
N GLN A 183 -13.00 -9.83 4.03
CA GLN A 183 -14.28 -10.44 3.65
C GLN A 183 -14.13 -11.36 2.43
N GLN A 184 -14.71 -12.58 2.51
CA GLN A 184 -14.68 -13.58 1.42
C GLN A 184 -15.26 -13.04 0.10
N LYS A 185 -16.26 -12.15 0.18
CA LYS A 185 -16.84 -11.51 -1.02
C LYS A 185 -15.84 -10.65 -1.80
N PHE A 186 -14.80 -10.15 -1.13
CA PHE A 186 -13.75 -9.36 -1.77
C PHE A 186 -12.68 -10.26 -2.41
N PHE A 187 -12.36 -11.37 -1.77
CA PHE A 187 -11.27 -12.26 -2.21
C PHE A 187 -11.76 -13.70 -2.28
N THR A 188 -12.15 -14.15 -3.46
CA THR A 188 -12.66 -15.52 -3.65
C THR A 188 -11.53 -16.55 -3.54
N LYS A 189 -11.89 -17.80 -3.15
CA LYS A 189 -10.92 -18.89 -3.09
C LYS A 189 -10.17 -19.08 -4.42
N ALA A 190 -10.92 -19.10 -5.54
CA ALA A 190 -10.32 -19.30 -6.87
C ALA A 190 -9.28 -18.21 -7.21
N MET A 191 -9.54 -16.93 -6.83
CA MET A 191 -8.55 -15.87 -7.01
C MET A 191 -7.30 -16.12 -6.19
N LEU A 192 -7.46 -16.44 -4.90
CA LEU A 192 -6.32 -16.69 -4.02
C LEU A 192 -5.50 -17.91 -4.49
N ASP A 193 -6.16 -18.95 -4.99
CA ASP A 193 -5.47 -20.12 -5.56
C ASP A 193 -4.68 -19.72 -6.83
N GLY A 194 -5.27 -18.91 -7.73
CA GLY A 194 -4.55 -18.40 -8.90
C GLY A 194 -3.36 -17.51 -8.55
N TRP A 195 -3.47 -16.72 -7.47
CA TRP A 195 -2.33 -15.93 -6.98
C TRP A 195 -1.21 -16.82 -6.39
N ILE A 196 -1.57 -17.92 -5.73
CA ILE A 196 -0.56 -18.91 -5.28
C ILE A 196 0.14 -19.56 -6.49
N GLU A 197 -0.59 -19.91 -7.55
CA GLU A 197 0.03 -20.45 -8.78
C GLU A 197 1.05 -19.48 -9.39
N LEU A 198 0.77 -18.17 -9.37
CA LEU A 198 1.74 -17.15 -9.82
C LEU A 198 2.98 -17.10 -8.92
N ILE A 199 2.79 -17.22 -7.61
CA ILE A 199 3.89 -17.28 -6.63
C ILE A 199 4.73 -18.54 -6.86
N ASP A 200 4.12 -19.69 -7.11
CA ASP A 200 4.83 -20.94 -7.40
C ASP A 200 5.61 -20.84 -8.72
N ARG A 201 5.04 -20.22 -9.75
CA ARG A 201 5.76 -19.90 -10.99
C ARG A 201 6.96 -18.97 -10.74
N ALA A 202 6.81 -17.99 -9.87
CA ALA A 202 7.92 -17.09 -9.50
C ALA A 202 9.06 -17.86 -8.82
N TYR A 203 8.76 -18.79 -7.93
CA TYR A 203 9.78 -19.68 -7.36
C TYR A 203 10.45 -20.57 -8.41
N ALA A 204 9.64 -21.19 -9.30
CA ALA A 204 10.17 -22.04 -10.35
C ALA A 204 11.12 -21.30 -11.31
N SER A 205 10.82 -20.03 -11.64
CA SER A 205 11.65 -19.24 -12.55
C SER A 205 13.04 -18.90 -12.01
N VAL A 206 13.25 -18.97 -10.70
CA VAL A 206 14.54 -18.66 -10.06
C VAL A 206 15.36 -19.90 -9.66
N GLU A 207 14.82 -21.11 -9.83
CA GLU A 207 15.49 -22.36 -9.44
C GLU A 207 16.88 -22.52 -10.07
N ILE A 208 17.07 -22.01 -11.29
CA ILE A 208 18.37 -22.04 -11.97
C ILE A 208 19.46 -21.34 -11.16
N TYR A 209 19.14 -20.27 -10.42
CA TYR A 209 20.10 -19.55 -9.61
C TYR A 209 20.61 -20.35 -8.41
N LYS A 210 19.89 -21.38 -7.98
CA LYS A 210 20.30 -22.23 -6.86
C LYS A 210 21.68 -22.85 -7.06
N GLN A 211 22.04 -23.15 -8.30
CA GLN A 211 23.33 -23.73 -8.66
C GLN A 211 24.36 -22.68 -9.09
N ILE A 212 23.94 -21.64 -9.82
CA ILE A 212 24.88 -20.69 -10.44
C ILE A 212 25.16 -19.46 -9.56
N ASP A 213 24.20 -19.05 -8.73
CA ASP A 213 24.32 -17.95 -7.75
C ASP A 213 23.40 -18.17 -6.54
N PRO A 214 23.84 -18.96 -5.56
CA PRO A 214 23.03 -19.26 -4.36
C PRO A 214 22.70 -18.03 -3.51
N GLN A 215 23.48 -16.93 -3.62
CA GLN A 215 23.17 -15.70 -2.89
C GLN A 215 22.03 -14.96 -3.56
N LEU A 216 22.06 -14.82 -4.88
CA LEU A 216 20.98 -14.26 -5.67
C LEU A 216 19.69 -15.07 -5.51
N TYR A 217 19.80 -16.42 -5.57
CA TYR A 217 18.66 -17.31 -5.30
C TYR A 217 17.97 -17.00 -3.97
N ARG A 218 18.74 -16.97 -2.87
CA ARG A 218 18.18 -16.65 -1.54
C ARG A 218 17.55 -15.26 -1.52
N LYS A 219 18.23 -14.27 -2.09
CA LYS A 219 17.74 -12.88 -2.13
C LYS A 219 16.41 -12.76 -2.85
N ILE A 220 16.25 -13.40 -4.02
CA ILE A 220 15.01 -13.30 -4.80
C ILE A 220 13.90 -14.15 -4.17
N THR A 221 14.21 -15.35 -3.70
CA THR A 221 13.21 -16.20 -3.02
C THR A 221 12.68 -15.55 -1.74
N ASP A 222 13.49 -14.82 -0.98
CA ASP A 222 13.01 -14.07 0.17
C ASP A 222 12.10 -12.91 -0.24
N ARG A 223 12.39 -12.24 -1.36
CA ARG A 223 11.52 -11.18 -1.90
C ARG A 223 10.17 -11.73 -2.34
N ILE A 224 10.14 -12.86 -3.07
CA ILE A 224 8.90 -13.56 -3.45
C ILE A 224 8.14 -13.97 -2.19
N ARG A 225 8.84 -14.51 -1.19
CA ARG A 225 8.24 -14.99 0.05
C ARG A 225 7.58 -13.87 0.85
N ILE A 226 8.22 -12.71 0.95
CA ILE A 226 7.65 -11.52 1.61
C ILE A 226 6.30 -11.15 0.97
N GLU A 227 6.24 -11.09 -0.35
CA GLU A 227 4.98 -10.74 -1.05
C GLU A 227 3.94 -11.86 -1.00
N SER A 228 4.35 -13.12 -0.83
CA SER A 228 3.44 -14.25 -0.65
C SER A 228 2.72 -14.26 0.71
N ILE A 229 3.27 -13.59 1.73
CA ILE A 229 2.72 -13.58 3.10
C ILE A 229 1.25 -13.13 3.11
N ALA A 230 0.91 -12.06 2.41
CA ALA A 230 -0.46 -11.54 2.35
C ALA A 230 -1.43 -12.56 1.74
N VAL A 231 -1.08 -13.17 0.60
CA VAL A 231 -1.93 -14.15 -0.09
C VAL A 231 -2.14 -15.41 0.76
N ARG A 232 -1.07 -15.92 1.37
CA ARG A 232 -1.12 -17.09 2.26
C ARG A 232 -1.95 -16.81 3.51
N TYR A 233 -1.81 -15.62 4.10
CA TYR A 233 -2.60 -15.21 5.25
C TYR A 233 -4.10 -15.18 4.91
N MET A 234 -4.48 -14.53 3.81
CA MET A 234 -5.89 -14.48 3.36
C MET A 234 -6.49 -15.86 3.16
N ARG A 235 -5.74 -16.84 2.62
CA ARG A 235 -6.20 -18.24 2.48
C ARG A 235 -6.45 -18.87 3.84
N LEU A 236 -5.54 -18.69 4.80
CA LEU A 236 -5.66 -19.25 6.14
C LEU A 236 -6.78 -18.61 6.96
N GLU A 237 -7.01 -17.31 6.81
CA GLU A 237 -8.06 -16.60 7.52
C GLU A 237 -9.44 -16.84 6.90
N LEU A 238 -9.58 -16.58 5.60
CA LEU A 238 -10.89 -16.58 4.94
C LEU A 238 -11.39 -17.99 4.60
N TYR A 239 -10.49 -18.95 4.44
CA TYR A 239 -10.81 -20.30 3.92
C TYR A 239 -10.24 -21.44 4.75
N SER A 240 -10.01 -21.24 6.04
CA SER A 240 -9.49 -22.28 6.95
C SER A 240 -10.29 -23.58 6.91
N GLY A 241 -11.61 -23.53 6.78
CA GLY A 241 -12.48 -24.69 6.65
C GLY A 241 -12.36 -25.50 5.36
N ARG A 242 -11.50 -25.06 4.43
CA ARG A 242 -11.21 -25.80 3.17
C ARG A 242 -9.96 -26.70 3.25
N PHE A 243 -9.24 -26.64 4.36
CA PHE A 243 -8.12 -27.51 4.66
C PHE A 243 -8.57 -28.67 5.54
N SER A 244 -7.96 -29.86 5.39
CA SER A 244 -8.03 -30.86 6.45
C SER A 244 -7.33 -30.34 7.70
N ALA A 245 -7.64 -30.90 8.87
CA ALA A 245 -7.04 -30.46 10.15
C ALA A 245 -5.50 -30.50 10.11
N ARG A 246 -4.92 -31.56 9.52
CA ARG A 246 -3.48 -31.70 9.37
C ARG A 246 -2.91 -30.64 8.43
N GLN A 247 -3.49 -30.47 7.24
CA GLN A 247 -3.05 -29.45 6.29
C GLN A 247 -3.10 -28.04 6.88
N LEU A 248 -4.19 -27.71 7.61
CA LEU A 248 -4.31 -26.40 8.24
C LEU A 248 -3.21 -26.16 9.26
N THR A 249 -2.89 -27.16 10.08
CA THR A 249 -1.80 -27.07 11.06
C THR A 249 -0.46 -26.89 10.37
N ASP A 250 -0.16 -27.72 9.36
CA ASP A 250 1.10 -27.65 8.62
C ASP A 250 1.29 -26.27 7.93
N GLU A 251 0.24 -25.75 7.29
CA GLU A 251 0.25 -24.45 6.63
C GLU A 251 0.42 -23.27 7.63
N ARG A 252 -0.25 -23.33 8.77
CA ARG A 252 -0.12 -22.32 9.83
C ARG A 252 1.29 -22.31 10.44
N VAL A 253 1.86 -23.48 10.68
CA VAL A 253 3.24 -23.62 11.17
C VAL A 253 4.24 -23.09 10.14
N ALA A 254 4.08 -23.44 8.86
CA ALA A 254 4.93 -22.96 7.78
C ALA A 254 4.84 -21.43 7.64
N PHE A 255 3.63 -20.88 7.70
CA PHE A 255 3.39 -19.42 7.67
C PHE A 255 4.09 -18.70 8.83
N ARG A 256 3.89 -19.19 10.08
CA ARG A 256 4.55 -18.63 11.27
C ARG A 256 6.07 -18.65 11.13
N ASN A 257 6.64 -19.78 10.73
CA ASN A 257 8.08 -19.92 10.58
C ASN A 257 8.64 -18.95 9.53
N ASP A 258 7.95 -18.75 8.42
CA ASP A 258 8.33 -17.77 7.41
C ASP A 258 8.26 -16.34 7.96
N CYS A 259 7.19 -15.97 8.66
CA CYS A 259 7.07 -14.65 9.28
C CYS A 259 8.22 -14.38 10.26
N LEU A 260 8.52 -15.33 11.16
CA LEU A 260 9.61 -15.20 12.12
C LEU A 260 10.98 -15.08 11.41
N ARG A 261 11.24 -15.92 10.42
CA ARG A 261 12.50 -15.92 9.67
C ARG A 261 12.70 -14.63 8.88
N LEU A 262 11.64 -14.10 8.29
CA LEU A 262 11.68 -12.88 7.49
C LEU A 262 11.62 -11.60 8.33
N GLY A 263 11.15 -11.68 9.58
CA GLY A 263 10.94 -10.53 10.45
C GLY A 263 9.62 -9.79 10.18
N VAL A 264 8.61 -10.49 9.63
CA VAL A 264 7.24 -9.96 9.52
C VAL A 264 6.55 -10.18 10.85
N ASP A 265 6.28 -9.13 11.60
CA ASP A 265 5.90 -9.20 13.01
C ASP A 265 4.57 -8.53 13.36
N MET A 266 3.97 -7.74 12.45
CA MET A 266 2.73 -7.04 12.72
C MET A 266 1.60 -7.49 11.79
N TYR A 267 0.40 -7.60 12.36
CA TYR A 267 -0.85 -7.88 11.63
C TYR A 267 -1.57 -6.59 11.19
N ALA A 268 -1.59 -5.62 12.09
CA ALA A 268 -2.19 -4.31 11.94
C ALA A 268 -1.37 -3.29 12.74
N GLU A 269 -1.71 -2.04 12.65
CA GLU A 269 -1.08 -1.00 13.47
C GLU A 269 -1.16 -1.35 14.96
N GLN A 270 -0.01 -1.44 15.62
CA GLN A 270 0.15 -1.81 17.03
C GLN A 270 -0.40 -3.22 17.40
N VAL A 271 -0.68 -4.07 16.42
CA VAL A 271 -1.15 -5.44 16.66
C VAL A 271 -0.14 -6.45 16.13
N SER A 272 0.50 -7.18 17.05
CA SER A 272 1.50 -8.19 16.70
C SER A 272 0.87 -9.43 16.07
N LEU A 273 1.56 -10.04 15.11
CA LEU A 273 1.23 -11.36 14.56
C LEU A 273 1.27 -12.48 15.62
N SER A 274 1.95 -12.28 16.75
CA SER A 274 1.93 -13.23 17.84
C SER A 274 0.51 -13.50 18.38
N THR A 275 -0.39 -12.50 18.33
CA THR A 275 -1.79 -12.69 18.73
C THR A 275 -2.52 -13.66 17.81
N ILE A 276 -2.23 -13.60 16.50
CA ILE A 276 -2.78 -14.52 15.50
C ILE A 276 -2.20 -15.92 15.72
N PHE A 277 -0.89 -16.06 15.94
CA PHE A 277 -0.28 -17.36 16.21
C PHE A 277 -0.84 -18.02 17.46
N GLN A 278 -1.04 -17.26 18.53
CA GLN A 278 -1.69 -17.75 19.76
C GLN A 278 -3.13 -18.21 19.50
N SER A 279 -3.91 -17.47 18.71
CA SER A 279 -5.28 -17.88 18.34
C SER A 279 -5.32 -19.17 17.52
N TRP A 280 -4.23 -19.50 16.82
CA TRP A 280 -4.05 -20.76 16.09
C TRP A 280 -3.50 -21.90 16.96
N GLY A 281 -3.23 -21.65 18.26
CA GLY A 281 -2.61 -22.62 19.17
C GLY A 281 -1.10 -22.80 18.95
N LEU A 282 -0.44 -21.85 18.29
CA LEU A 282 1.01 -21.86 18.04
C LEU A 282 1.72 -20.93 19.03
N GLN A 283 2.74 -21.46 19.72
CA GLN A 283 3.60 -20.68 20.63
C GLN A 283 4.77 -20.04 19.88
#